data_7ef6361b4ea669d4586567e94eb07780
#
_entry.id   7ef6361b4ea669d4586567e94eb07780
#
_cell.length_a   1.000
_cell.length_b   1.000
_cell.length_c   1.000
_cell.angle_alpha   90.00
_cell.angle_beta   90.00
_cell.angle_gamma   90.00
#
_symmetry.space_group_name_H-M   'P 1'
#
loop_
_entity.id
_entity.type
_entity.pdbx_description
1 polymer ?
#
loop_
_entity_poly.entity_id
_entity_poly.type
_entity_poly.pdbx_seq_one_letter_code
_entity_poly.pdbx_strand_id
1 'polypeptide(L)'
;MIIPLNRDNLSSFDDEFIVLKHIKEEIYNNPFARIFVYFVDNKIVGYIYYSVIYDRIELNQIEVLFEYRNKGIATILMEKLLAEALDITLEVRIDNEIAINLYRKFGFEKVAIRKGYYNGVDGILMERRVKK
;
A
#
# COMPACT_ATOMS: atom_id res chain seq x y z
N MET A 1 -3.93 -4.90 -15.72
CA MET A 1 -5.09 -3.99 -15.53
C MET A 1 -5.32 -3.73 -14.07
N ILE A 2 -5.57 -2.49 -13.70
CA ILE A 2 -5.77 -2.09 -12.31
C ILE A 2 -7.23 -1.67 -12.09
N ILE A 3 -7.86 -2.18 -11.03
CA ILE A 3 -9.23 -1.80 -10.65
C ILE A 3 -9.35 -1.60 -9.15
N PRO A 4 -10.33 -0.79 -8.69
CA PRO A 4 -10.61 -0.69 -7.27
C PRO A 4 -11.25 -1.98 -6.76
N LEU A 5 -10.88 -2.38 -5.54
CA LEU A 5 -11.53 -3.49 -4.83
C LEU A 5 -12.49 -2.89 -3.81
N ASN A 6 -13.76 -3.29 -3.88
CA ASN A 6 -14.81 -2.77 -3.01
C ASN A 6 -15.81 -3.87 -2.68
N ARG A 7 -16.84 -3.52 -1.87
CA ARG A 7 -17.86 -4.50 -1.46
C ARG A 7 -18.61 -5.13 -2.63
N ASP A 8 -18.77 -4.38 -3.72
CA ASP A 8 -19.58 -4.83 -4.86
C ASP A 8 -18.86 -5.88 -5.70
N ASN A 9 -17.52 -5.82 -5.80
CA ASN A 9 -16.74 -6.75 -6.63
C ASN A 9 -15.92 -7.76 -5.83
N LEU A 10 -15.98 -7.69 -4.51
CA LEU A 10 -15.14 -8.48 -3.61
C LEU A 10 -15.24 -9.99 -3.85
N SER A 11 -16.46 -10.49 -4.10
CA SER A 11 -16.71 -11.91 -4.31
C SER A 11 -16.27 -12.41 -5.68
N SER A 12 -15.91 -11.51 -6.59
CA SER A 12 -15.47 -11.87 -7.96
C SER A 12 -14.03 -12.38 -8.01
N PHE A 13 -13.30 -12.33 -6.89
CA PHE A 13 -11.88 -12.65 -6.84
C PHE A 13 -11.60 -13.86 -5.96
N ASP A 14 -10.72 -14.73 -6.46
CA ASP A 14 -10.23 -15.88 -5.69
C ASP A 14 -9.24 -15.44 -4.62
N ASP A 15 -9.23 -16.19 -3.51
CA ASP A 15 -8.32 -15.95 -2.37
C ASP A 15 -6.93 -16.57 -2.58
N GLU A 16 -6.47 -16.69 -3.83
CA GLU A 16 -5.14 -17.23 -4.15
C GLU A 16 -4.01 -16.41 -3.51
N PHE A 17 -4.29 -15.13 -3.32
CA PHE A 17 -3.38 -14.23 -2.62
C PHE A 17 -3.75 -14.29 -1.14
N ILE A 18 -2.97 -15.01 -0.34
CA ILE A 18 -3.27 -15.22 1.10
C ILE A 18 -3.55 -13.90 1.84
N VAL A 19 -2.81 -12.85 1.50
CA VAL A 19 -2.96 -11.54 2.11
C VAL A 19 -4.30 -10.90 1.76
N LEU A 20 -4.90 -11.28 0.62
CA LEU A 20 -6.17 -10.72 0.17
C LEU A 20 -7.31 -11.04 1.14
N LYS A 21 -7.25 -12.19 1.81
CA LYS A 21 -8.26 -12.53 2.81
C LYS A 21 -8.30 -11.50 3.93
N HIS A 22 -7.12 -11.08 4.42
CA HIS A 22 -7.01 -10.04 5.44
C HIS A 22 -7.52 -8.70 4.90
N ILE A 23 -7.16 -8.36 3.67
CA ILE A 23 -7.59 -7.12 3.02
C ILE A 23 -9.11 -7.09 2.85
N LYS A 24 -9.75 -8.23 2.54
CA LYS A 24 -11.20 -8.31 2.43
C LYS A 24 -11.89 -7.94 3.75
N GLU A 25 -11.34 -8.37 4.88
CA GLU A 25 -11.87 -8.00 6.19
C GLU A 25 -11.79 -6.49 6.42
N GLU A 26 -10.69 -5.86 6.00
CA GLU A 26 -10.48 -4.43 6.14
C GLU A 26 -11.51 -3.59 5.36
N ILE A 27 -11.99 -4.09 4.23
CA ILE A 27 -13.05 -3.42 3.46
C ILE A 27 -14.30 -3.22 4.31
N TYR A 28 -14.64 -4.21 5.14
CA TYR A 28 -15.82 -4.14 5.99
C TYR A 28 -15.58 -3.37 7.28
N ASN A 29 -14.36 -3.40 7.81
CA ASN A 29 -14.04 -2.87 9.14
C ASN A 29 -13.47 -1.45 9.10
N ASN A 30 -12.91 -1.02 7.97
CA ASN A 30 -12.29 0.29 7.82
C ASN A 30 -13.06 1.14 6.81
N PRO A 31 -13.92 2.08 7.26
CA PRO A 31 -14.70 2.92 6.33
C PRO A 31 -13.84 3.88 5.51
N PHE A 32 -12.59 4.09 5.89
CA PHE A 32 -11.65 4.97 5.19
C PHE A 32 -10.81 4.24 4.16
N ALA A 33 -10.95 2.90 4.04
CA ALA A 33 -10.11 2.08 3.18
C ALA A 33 -10.31 2.38 1.69
N ARG A 34 -9.18 2.43 0.98
CA ARG A 34 -9.11 2.44 -0.48
C ARG A 34 -8.17 1.32 -0.88
N ILE A 35 -8.61 0.45 -1.77
CA ILE A 35 -7.82 -0.70 -2.21
C ILE A 35 -7.90 -0.79 -3.72
N PHE A 36 -6.75 -0.93 -4.36
CA PHE A 36 -6.65 -1.22 -5.79
C PHE A 36 -5.88 -2.52 -5.97
N VAL A 37 -6.34 -3.34 -6.91
CA VAL A 37 -5.70 -4.59 -7.26
C VAL A 37 -5.24 -4.56 -8.71
N TYR A 38 -4.13 -5.21 -9.01
CA TYR A 38 -3.57 -5.31 -10.35
C TYR A 38 -3.69 -6.74 -10.85
N PHE A 39 -4.25 -6.92 -12.04
CA PHE A 39 -4.49 -8.22 -12.65
C PHE A 39 -3.56 -8.48 -13.81
N VAL A 40 -3.15 -9.75 -13.92
CA VAL A 40 -2.57 -10.34 -15.12
C VAL A 40 -3.28 -11.66 -15.34
N ASP A 41 -3.90 -11.83 -16.50
CA ASP A 41 -4.60 -13.08 -16.90
C ASP A 41 -5.60 -13.58 -15.84
N ASN A 42 -6.47 -12.67 -15.39
CA ASN A 42 -7.48 -12.93 -14.36
C ASN A 42 -6.94 -13.29 -12.98
N LYS A 43 -5.65 -13.10 -12.77
CA LYS A 43 -4.99 -13.34 -11.48
C LYS A 43 -4.58 -12.03 -10.84
N ILE A 44 -4.88 -11.85 -9.56
CA ILE A 44 -4.38 -10.70 -8.79
C ILE A 44 -2.90 -10.94 -8.51
N VAL A 45 -2.04 -10.04 -8.98
CA VAL A 45 -0.59 -10.14 -8.80
C VAL A 45 -0.01 -9.04 -7.93
N GLY A 46 -0.82 -8.06 -7.58
CA GLY A 46 -0.42 -6.99 -6.67
C GLY A 46 -1.61 -6.20 -6.18
N TYR A 47 -1.40 -5.47 -5.10
CA TYR A 47 -2.43 -4.58 -4.56
C TYR A 47 -1.79 -3.44 -3.76
N ILE A 48 -2.57 -2.39 -3.57
CA ILE A 48 -2.25 -1.31 -2.63
C ILE A 48 -3.47 -1.06 -1.75
N TYR A 49 -3.22 -0.91 -0.45
CA TYR A 49 -4.23 -0.59 0.55
C TYR A 49 -3.79 0.65 1.31
N TYR A 50 -4.63 1.67 1.28
CA TYR A 50 -4.40 2.89 2.06
C TYR A 50 -5.72 3.41 2.63
N SER A 51 -5.61 4.28 3.63
CA SER A 51 -6.76 4.87 4.30
C SER A 51 -6.76 6.37 4.07
N VAL A 52 -7.87 6.91 3.57
CA VAL A 52 -8.07 8.36 3.41
C VAL A 52 -8.85 8.84 4.62
N ILE A 53 -8.16 9.52 5.54
CA ILE A 53 -8.73 9.97 6.81
C ILE A 53 -8.79 11.49 6.78
N TYR A 54 -9.96 12.02 6.41
CA TYR A 54 -10.20 13.44 6.21
C TYR A 54 -9.27 14.03 5.13
N ASP A 55 -8.27 14.81 5.50
CA ASP A 55 -7.36 15.49 4.59
C ASP A 55 -5.98 14.84 4.48
N ARG A 56 -5.82 13.62 4.98
CA ARG A 56 -4.54 12.92 5.01
C ARG A 56 -4.71 11.43 4.71
N ILE A 57 -3.61 10.81 4.31
CA ILE A 57 -3.58 9.39 3.95
C ILE A 57 -2.57 8.66 4.82
N GLU A 58 -2.95 7.44 5.21
CA GLU A 58 -2.02 6.46 5.76
C GLU A 58 -1.90 5.32 4.75
N LEU A 59 -0.68 5.07 4.25
CA LEU A 59 -0.40 3.91 3.41
C LEU A 59 -0.25 2.70 4.32
N ASN A 60 -1.20 1.77 4.21
CA ASN A 60 -1.24 0.59 5.07
C ASN A 60 -0.39 -0.55 4.50
N GLN A 61 -0.53 -0.84 3.20
CA GLN A 61 0.19 -1.95 2.60
C GLN A 61 0.27 -1.82 1.08
N ILE A 62 1.40 -2.22 0.52
CA ILE A 62 1.58 -2.42 -0.91
C ILE A 62 2.36 -3.71 -1.11
N GLU A 63 1.92 -4.55 -2.04
CA GLU A 63 2.57 -5.82 -2.30
C GLU A 63 2.41 -6.22 -3.76
N VAL A 64 3.47 -6.83 -4.31
CA VAL A 64 3.48 -7.43 -5.64
C VAL A 64 4.09 -8.81 -5.52
N LEU A 65 3.46 -9.82 -6.12
CA LEU A 65 3.98 -11.19 -6.16
C LEU A 65 5.40 -11.19 -6.72
N PHE A 66 6.26 -12.02 -6.15
CA PHE A 66 7.68 -12.07 -6.49
C PHE A 66 7.93 -12.22 -8.00
N GLU A 67 7.18 -13.11 -8.66
CA GLU A 67 7.33 -13.39 -10.10
C GLU A 67 6.94 -12.21 -10.98
N TYR A 68 6.22 -11.23 -10.42
CA TYR A 68 5.73 -10.06 -11.15
C TYR A 68 6.45 -8.77 -10.76
N ARG A 69 7.49 -8.87 -9.92
CA ARG A 69 8.30 -7.70 -9.52
C ARG A 69 9.20 -7.23 -10.66
N ASN A 70 9.67 -5.99 -10.57
CA ASN A 70 10.53 -5.34 -11.57
C ASN A 70 9.85 -5.17 -12.94
N LYS A 71 8.52 -5.10 -12.97
CA LYS A 71 7.72 -4.89 -14.18
C LYS A 71 6.90 -3.60 -14.14
N GLY A 72 7.18 -2.73 -13.17
CA GLY A 72 6.49 -1.45 -13.05
C GLY A 72 5.14 -1.50 -12.36
N ILE A 73 4.71 -2.64 -11.82
CA ILE A 73 3.40 -2.79 -11.18
C ILE A 73 3.32 -1.95 -9.91
N ALA A 74 4.35 -1.98 -9.07
CA ALA A 74 4.38 -1.18 -7.85
C ALA A 74 4.28 0.32 -8.17
N THR A 75 4.91 0.76 -9.25
CA THR A 75 4.82 2.16 -9.72
C THR A 75 3.38 2.51 -10.09
N ILE A 76 2.69 1.64 -10.83
CA ILE A 76 1.30 1.84 -11.22
C ILE A 76 0.39 1.94 -9.99
N LEU A 77 0.61 1.06 -9.01
CA LEU A 77 -0.15 1.09 -7.75
C LEU A 77 0.13 2.38 -6.95
N MET A 78 1.39 2.78 -6.86
CA MET A 78 1.75 4.03 -6.17
C MET A 78 1.15 5.26 -6.85
N GLU A 79 1.04 5.26 -8.17
CA GLU A 79 0.43 6.37 -8.90
C GLU A 79 -1.04 6.56 -8.50
N LYS A 80 -1.76 5.48 -8.18
CA LYS A 80 -3.13 5.58 -7.68
C LYS A 80 -3.17 6.30 -6.33
N LEU A 81 -2.25 5.98 -5.44
CA LEU A 81 -2.11 6.64 -4.15
C LEU A 81 -1.80 8.14 -4.32
N LEU A 82 -0.82 8.45 -5.16
CA LEU A 82 -0.38 9.83 -5.37
C LEU A 82 -1.43 10.70 -6.04
N ALA A 83 -2.33 10.10 -6.81
CA ALA A 83 -3.43 10.81 -7.47
C ALA A 83 -4.43 11.40 -6.48
N GLU A 84 -4.48 10.93 -5.24
CA GLU A 84 -5.32 11.52 -4.19
C GLU A 84 -4.87 12.92 -3.79
N ALA A 85 -3.60 13.28 -4.06
CA ALA A 85 -3.04 14.61 -3.83
C ALA A 85 -3.18 15.11 -2.39
N LEU A 86 -2.92 14.22 -1.43
CA LEU A 86 -2.94 14.51 0.01
C LEU A 86 -1.61 14.12 0.64
N ASP A 87 -1.34 14.65 1.82
CA ASP A 87 -0.18 14.24 2.61
C ASP A 87 -0.31 12.78 3.01
N ILE A 88 0.78 12.02 2.91
CA ILE A 88 0.80 10.59 3.13
C ILE A 88 1.84 10.24 4.18
N THR A 89 1.45 9.40 5.14
CA THR A 89 2.38 8.79 6.10
C THR A 89 2.38 7.28 5.95
N LEU A 90 3.49 6.67 6.31
CA LEU A 90 3.63 5.21 6.37
C LEU A 90 4.63 4.81 7.44
N GLU A 91 4.50 3.56 7.90
CA GLU A 91 5.47 2.92 8.78
C GLU A 91 6.14 1.78 8.02
N VAL A 92 7.45 1.64 8.18
CA VAL A 92 8.22 0.56 7.55
C VAL A 92 9.32 0.10 8.49
N ARG A 93 9.65 -1.21 8.47
CA ARG A 93 10.79 -1.74 9.25
C ARG A 93 12.09 -1.12 8.74
N ILE A 94 12.97 -0.79 9.67
CA ILE A 94 14.27 -0.18 9.34
C ILE A 94 15.13 -1.10 8.46
N ASP A 95 14.95 -2.40 8.55
CA ASP A 95 15.69 -3.40 7.78
C ASP A 95 15.07 -3.71 6.41
N ASN A 96 13.94 -3.11 6.08
CA ASN A 96 13.29 -3.31 4.78
C ASN A 96 13.79 -2.28 3.77
N GLU A 97 15.03 -2.46 3.31
CA GLU A 97 15.70 -1.53 2.40
C GLU A 97 14.99 -1.40 1.06
N ILE A 98 14.43 -2.49 0.56
CA ILE A 98 13.71 -2.50 -0.72
C ILE A 98 12.51 -1.57 -0.67
N ALA A 99 11.69 -1.68 0.38
CA ALA A 99 10.52 -0.83 0.56
C ALA A 99 10.92 0.63 0.81
N ILE A 100 11.91 0.87 1.65
CA ILE A 100 12.40 2.23 1.95
C ILE A 100 12.87 2.93 0.67
N ASN A 101 13.63 2.22 -0.17
CA ASN A 101 14.12 2.76 -1.43
C ASN A 101 12.97 3.05 -2.40
N LEU A 102 11.96 2.18 -2.45
CA LEU A 102 10.76 2.41 -3.24
C LEU A 102 10.07 3.70 -2.80
N TYR A 103 9.84 3.87 -1.51
CA TYR A 103 9.15 5.04 -0.98
C TYR A 103 9.94 6.33 -1.23
N ARG A 104 11.26 6.30 -1.03
CA ARG A 104 12.11 7.46 -1.33
C ARG A 104 12.01 7.89 -2.79
N LYS A 105 11.92 6.92 -3.69
CA LYS A 105 11.78 7.18 -5.13
C LYS A 105 10.50 7.98 -5.43
N PHE A 106 9.46 7.83 -4.62
CA PHE A 106 8.20 8.56 -4.77
C PHE A 106 8.12 9.80 -3.89
N GLY A 107 9.23 10.24 -3.29
CA GLY A 107 9.28 11.50 -2.54
C GLY A 107 9.00 11.39 -1.06
N PHE A 108 8.94 10.18 -0.51
CA PHE A 108 8.82 9.97 0.93
C PHE A 108 10.14 10.24 1.63
N GLU A 109 10.06 10.87 2.79
CA GLU A 109 11.21 11.19 3.63
C GLU A 109 11.01 10.61 5.03
N LYS A 110 12.11 10.18 5.64
CA LYS A 110 12.11 9.72 7.03
C LYS A 110 11.87 10.92 7.96
N VAL A 111 10.88 10.81 8.84
CA VAL A 111 10.55 11.87 9.81
C VAL A 111 10.75 11.43 11.26
N ALA A 112 10.73 10.13 11.55
CA ALA A 112 10.93 9.63 12.91
C ALA A 112 11.37 8.18 12.91
N ILE A 113 11.97 7.74 14.02
CA ILE A 113 12.29 6.34 14.30
C ILE A 113 11.43 5.89 15.47
N ARG A 114 10.79 4.73 15.34
CA ARG A 114 10.06 4.09 16.42
C ARG A 114 10.85 2.87 16.90
N LYS A 115 11.54 3.04 18.02
CA LYS A 115 12.41 2.00 18.57
C LYS A 115 11.59 0.77 18.99
N GLY A 116 12.04 -0.41 18.52
CA GLY A 116 11.47 -1.69 18.89
C GLY A 116 10.03 -1.91 18.44
N TYR A 117 9.51 -1.10 17.52
CA TYR A 117 8.11 -1.14 17.09
C TYR A 117 7.70 -2.49 16.50
N TYR A 118 8.61 -3.16 15.80
CA TYR A 118 8.38 -4.47 15.19
C TYR A 118 9.11 -5.56 15.99
N ASN A 119 8.59 -5.90 17.17
CA ASN A 119 9.17 -6.98 18.03
C ASN A 119 10.69 -6.85 18.22
N GLY A 120 11.13 -5.65 18.61
CA GLY A 120 12.54 -5.37 18.85
C GLY A 120 13.30 -4.79 17.68
N VAL A 121 12.70 -4.78 16.48
CA VAL A 121 13.26 -4.12 15.30
C VAL A 121 12.65 -2.73 15.18
N ASP A 122 13.47 -1.73 14.92
CA ASP A 122 13.00 -0.35 14.79
C ASP A 122 12.13 -0.18 13.56
N GLY A 123 11.11 0.68 13.68
CA GLY A 123 10.32 1.16 12.58
C GLY A 123 10.73 2.56 12.17
N ILE A 124 10.50 2.89 10.92
CA ILE A 124 10.69 4.25 10.39
C ILE A 124 9.33 4.80 10.00
N LEU A 125 9.01 5.99 10.51
CA LEU A 125 7.88 6.77 10.02
C LEU A 125 8.38 7.60 8.85
N MET A 126 7.73 7.46 7.69
CA MET A 126 8.02 8.23 6.49
C MET A 126 6.82 9.08 6.09
N GLU A 127 7.08 10.22 5.47
CA GLU A 127 6.04 11.16 5.07
C GLU A 127 6.33 11.71 3.68
N ARG A 128 5.27 11.88 2.90
CA ARG A 128 5.28 12.60 1.64
C ARG A 128 4.26 13.72 1.72
N ARG A 129 4.71 14.96 1.64
CA ARG A 129 3.83 16.12 1.68
C ARG A 129 3.48 16.60 0.28
N VAL A 130 2.24 17.03 0.11
CA VAL A 130 1.80 17.69 -1.11
C VAL A 130 2.46 19.07 -1.16
N LYS A 131 3.06 19.40 -2.29
CA LYS A 131 3.63 20.72 -2.50
C LYS A 131 2.50 21.71 -2.72
N LYS A 132 2.50 22.76 -1.88
CA LYS A 132 1.55 23.86 -2.03
C LYS A 132 2.15 24.96 -2.90
#